data_d91af3261e1bc8286bbd7856335bdb9b
#
_entry.id   d91af3261e1bc8286bbd7856335bdb9b
#
_cell.length_a   1.000
_cell.length_b   1.000
_cell.length_c   1.000
_cell.angle_alpha   90.00
_cell.angle_beta   90.00
_cell.angle_gamma   90.00
#
_symmetry.space_group_name_H-M   'P 1'
#
loop_
_entity.id
_entity.type
_entity.pdbx_description
1 polymer ?
#
loop_
_entity_poly.entity_id
_entity_poly.type
_entity_poly.pdbx_seq_one_letter_code
_entity_poly.pdbx_strand_id
1 'polypeptide(L)'
;MQINLFQAIMIGILSYLGSLSCPWVLGTTGGWYVLSRPLVSGFLIGLIMGDVQTGIILGVAVQVVYIALVTPGGQMPQDLNAAAYIGVGLGVMAVKASASVESAVAIATAVGAIGTIFHNFMMMTNSFWNARAIKAAEQGDYKGLAFNHWVGPQLLQFCYRVIPTVAVLYLGQNLATDIIAMFPVDSFVMRALTALGGMLPAVGVAILLKQVTKKNIEIVRF
;
A
#
# COMPACT_ATOMS: atom_id res chain seq x y z
N MET A 1 10.18 11.26 16.25
CA MET A 1 9.54 10.25 17.12
C MET A 1 9.87 8.89 16.54
N GLN A 2 10.43 8.01 17.33
CA GLN A 2 10.76 6.66 16.87
C GLN A 2 9.52 5.77 17.04
N ILE A 3 9.21 5.01 15.99
CA ILE A 3 8.18 3.98 16.06
C ILE A 3 8.75 2.79 16.86
N ASN A 4 7.97 2.23 17.79
CA ASN A 4 8.39 1.02 18.48
C ASN A 4 8.04 -0.23 17.66
N LEU A 5 8.71 -1.34 17.96
CA LEU A 5 8.51 -2.61 17.22
C LEU A 5 7.05 -3.08 17.26
N PHE A 6 6.37 -2.89 18.39
CA PHE A 6 4.96 -3.28 18.55
C PHE A 6 4.04 -2.49 17.60
N GLN A 7 4.25 -1.17 17.49
CA GLN A 7 3.50 -0.33 16.55
C GLN A 7 3.76 -0.76 15.11
N ALA A 8 5.02 -1.03 14.74
CA ALA A 8 5.36 -1.50 13.40
C ALA A 8 4.70 -2.85 13.09
N ILE A 9 4.67 -3.79 14.04
CA ILE A 9 3.97 -5.08 13.91
C ILE A 9 2.47 -4.87 13.74
N MET A 10 1.83 -4.01 14.53
CA MET A 10 0.41 -3.71 14.39
C MET A 10 0.08 -3.18 12.99
N ILE A 11 0.88 -2.24 12.47
CA ILE A 11 0.72 -1.71 11.12
C ILE A 11 0.93 -2.82 10.07
N GLY A 12 1.92 -3.69 10.27
CA GLY A 12 2.17 -4.84 9.40
C GLY A 12 0.99 -5.82 9.35
N ILE A 13 0.39 -6.13 10.51
CA ILE A 13 -0.81 -6.97 10.58
C ILE A 13 -1.99 -6.32 9.87
N LEU A 14 -2.21 -5.02 10.06
CA LEU A 14 -3.25 -4.27 9.34
C LEU A 14 -3.00 -4.26 7.83
N SER A 15 -1.75 -4.14 7.38
CA SER A 15 -1.37 -4.27 5.97
C SER A 15 -1.74 -5.63 5.40
N TYR A 16 -1.51 -6.72 6.15
CA TYR A 16 -1.93 -8.06 5.75
C TYR A 16 -3.46 -8.18 5.68
N LEU A 17 -4.17 -7.73 6.72
CA LEU A 17 -5.65 -7.76 6.77
C LEU A 17 -6.29 -6.92 5.65
N GLY A 18 -5.63 -5.82 5.26
CA GLY A 18 -6.03 -4.99 4.12
C GLY A 18 -5.64 -5.53 2.76
N SER A 19 -4.93 -6.64 2.66
CA SER A 19 -4.47 -7.15 1.37
C SER A 19 -5.60 -7.75 0.53
N LEU A 20 -5.44 -7.70 -0.81
CA LEU A 20 -6.46 -8.16 -1.76
C LEU A 20 -6.86 -9.63 -1.57
N SER A 21 -5.92 -10.47 -1.19
CA SER A 21 -6.11 -11.93 -1.08
C SER A 21 -6.35 -12.40 0.36
N CYS A 22 -6.47 -11.49 1.32
CA CYS A 22 -6.75 -11.84 2.70
C CYS A 22 -8.22 -12.27 2.87
N PRO A 23 -8.52 -13.47 3.38
CA PRO A 23 -9.89 -13.95 3.53
C PRO A 23 -10.59 -13.40 4.78
N TRP A 24 -9.83 -12.83 5.72
CA TRP A 24 -10.34 -12.28 6.97
C TRP A 24 -11.00 -10.92 6.74
N VAL A 25 -11.70 -10.40 7.74
CA VAL A 25 -12.33 -9.07 7.69
C VAL A 25 -13.24 -8.90 6.48
N LEU A 26 -14.16 -9.85 6.26
CA LEU A 26 -15.08 -9.90 5.11
C LEU A 26 -14.36 -10.00 3.75
N GLY A 27 -13.18 -10.59 3.72
CA GLY A 27 -12.40 -10.82 2.50
C GLY A 27 -12.02 -9.54 1.78
N THR A 28 -12.10 -9.56 0.46
CA THR A 28 -11.75 -8.43 -0.40
C THR A 28 -12.57 -7.18 -0.08
N THR A 29 -13.84 -7.33 0.29
CA THR A 29 -14.74 -6.19 0.56
C THR A 29 -14.27 -5.39 1.77
N GLY A 30 -14.07 -6.02 2.91
CA GLY A 30 -13.60 -5.33 4.12
C GLY A 30 -12.10 -5.05 4.12
N GLY A 31 -11.31 -6.00 3.65
CA GLY A 31 -9.85 -5.86 3.57
C GLY A 31 -9.45 -4.81 2.53
N TRP A 32 -9.56 -5.16 1.25
CA TRP A 32 -9.04 -4.32 0.16
C TRP A 32 -9.83 -3.02 -0.04
N TYR A 33 -11.17 -3.10 -0.06
CA TYR A 33 -11.99 -1.91 -0.35
C TYR A 33 -12.23 -1.01 0.85
N VAL A 34 -11.89 -1.43 2.07
CA VAL A 34 -12.01 -0.58 3.27
C VAL A 34 -10.64 -0.39 3.92
N LEU A 35 -10.02 -1.44 4.47
CA LEU A 35 -8.78 -1.31 5.25
C LEU A 35 -7.59 -0.83 4.41
N SER A 36 -7.47 -1.25 3.14
CA SER A 36 -6.39 -0.80 2.26
C SER A 36 -6.58 0.58 1.67
N ARG A 37 -7.71 1.22 1.92
CA ARG A 37 -7.88 2.60 1.44
C ARG A 37 -7.01 3.56 2.25
N PRO A 38 -6.19 4.39 1.59
CA PRO A 38 -5.26 5.29 2.27
C PRO A 38 -5.92 6.19 3.32
N LEU A 39 -7.17 6.59 3.12
CA LEU A 39 -7.93 7.34 4.11
C LEU A 39 -8.11 6.55 5.42
N VAL A 40 -8.51 5.28 5.32
CA VAL A 40 -8.77 4.42 6.48
C VAL A 40 -7.45 4.00 7.13
N SER A 41 -6.49 3.54 6.32
CA SER A 41 -5.17 3.16 6.84
C SER A 41 -4.42 4.35 7.44
N GLY A 42 -4.54 5.55 6.85
CA GLY A 42 -3.96 6.77 7.40
C GLY A 42 -4.52 7.14 8.77
N PHE A 43 -5.83 7.01 8.95
CA PHE A 43 -6.46 7.16 10.26
C PHE A 43 -5.93 6.15 11.28
N LEU A 44 -5.87 4.85 10.91
CA LEU A 44 -5.39 3.79 11.80
C LEU A 44 -3.90 3.95 12.13
N ILE A 45 -3.07 4.29 11.14
CA ILE A 45 -1.65 4.57 11.35
C ILE A 45 -1.47 5.78 12.26
N GLY A 46 -2.24 6.84 12.02
CA GLY A 46 -2.23 8.02 12.86
C GLY A 46 -2.59 7.72 14.32
N LEU A 47 -3.57 6.85 14.58
CA LEU A 47 -3.91 6.37 15.92
C LEU A 47 -2.74 5.60 16.56
N ILE A 48 -2.14 4.64 15.82
CA ILE A 48 -1.04 3.82 16.32
C ILE A 48 0.21 4.67 16.59
N MET A 49 0.49 5.66 15.74
CA MET A 49 1.67 6.52 15.84
C MET A 49 1.44 7.79 16.71
N GLY A 50 0.20 7.99 17.23
CA GLY A 50 -0.13 9.13 18.05
C GLY A 50 -0.16 10.47 17.30
N ASP A 51 -0.49 10.47 16.01
CA ASP A 51 -0.64 11.66 15.17
C ASP A 51 -1.75 11.46 14.13
N VAL A 52 -2.97 11.48 14.62
CA VAL A 52 -4.17 11.22 13.83
C VAL A 52 -4.36 12.28 12.75
N GLN A 53 -4.05 13.54 13.05
CA GLN A 53 -4.22 14.63 12.10
C GLN A 53 -3.35 14.44 10.85
N THR A 54 -2.05 14.23 11.04
CA THR A 54 -1.12 14.00 9.94
C THR A 54 -1.48 12.71 9.17
N GLY A 55 -1.86 11.64 9.89
CA GLY A 55 -2.27 10.39 9.29
C GLY A 55 -3.49 10.54 8.36
N ILE A 56 -4.51 11.28 8.79
CA ILE A 56 -5.71 11.57 7.97
C ILE A 56 -5.35 12.44 6.76
N ILE A 57 -4.60 13.52 6.95
CA ILE A 57 -4.23 14.44 5.86
C ILE A 57 -3.47 13.68 4.77
N LEU A 58 -2.47 12.89 5.14
CA LEU A 58 -1.71 12.06 4.20
C LEU A 58 -2.59 10.98 3.57
N GLY A 59 -3.44 10.34 4.36
CA GLY A 59 -4.38 9.33 3.89
C GLY A 59 -5.33 9.88 2.82
N VAL A 60 -5.90 11.07 3.03
CA VAL A 60 -6.74 11.76 2.04
C VAL A 60 -5.96 12.08 0.77
N ALA A 61 -4.78 12.69 0.89
CA ALA A 61 -3.99 13.07 -0.26
C ALA A 61 -3.57 11.86 -1.11
N VAL A 62 -3.08 10.80 -0.47
CA VAL A 62 -2.72 9.54 -1.16
C VAL A 62 -3.97 8.86 -1.73
N GLN A 63 -5.12 8.90 -1.04
CA GLN A 63 -6.38 8.36 -1.58
C GLN A 63 -6.77 9.05 -2.89
N VAL A 64 -6.60 10.36 -3.00
CA VAL A 64 -6.91 11.10 -4.23
C VAL A 64 -5.97 10.72 -5.37
N VAL A 65 -4.68 10.49 -5.09
CA VAL A 65 -3.73 10.00 -6.11
C VAL A 65 -4.20 8.66 -6.70
N TYR A 66 -4.72 7.78 -5.85
CA TYR A 66 -5.16 6.43 -6.24
C TYR A 66 -6.66 6.30 -6.51
N ILE A 67 -7.41 7.42 -6.60
CA ILE A 67 -8.88 7.40 -6.71
C ILE A 67 -9.37 6.65 -7.96
N ALA A 68 -8.63 6.74 -9.05
CA ALA A 68 -8.93 6.10 -10.32
C ALA A 68 -8.30 4.70 -10.47
N LEU A 69 -7.65 4.17 -9.41
CA LEU A 69 -7.00 2.88 -9.48
C LEU A 69 -8.05 1.77 -9.53
N VAL A 70 -8.10 1.10 -10.66
CA VAL A 70 -8.91 -0.10 -10.89
C VAL A 70 -7.97 -1.29 -10.98
N THR A 71 -8.36 -2.41 -10.38
CA THR A 71 -7.60 -3.67 -10.37
C THR A 71 -8.28 -4.74 -11.24
N PRO A 72 -8.26 -4.61 -12.59
CA PRO A 72 -8.92 -5.57 -13.46
C PRO A 72 -8.21 -6.92 -13.35
N GLY A 73 -8.98 -7.98 -13.07
CA GLY A 73 -8.43 -9.34 -12.96
C GLY A 73 -7.40 -9.53 -11.84
N GLY A 74 -7.36 -8.64 -10.85
CA GLY A 74 -6.39 -8.70 -9.75
C GLY A 74 -5.00 -8.15 -10.09
N GLN A 75 -4.77 -7.70 -11.31
CA GLN A 75 -3.53 -6.98 -11.65
C GLN A 75 -3.53 -5.59 -11.05
N MET A 76 -2.45 -5.26 -10.34
CA MET A 76 -2.27 -3.94 -9.75
C MET A 76 -1.22 -3.16 -10.56
N PRO A 77 -1.61 -2.04 -11.20
CA PRO A 77 -0.63 -1.16 -11.83
C PRO A 77 0.29 -0.49 -10.80
N GLN A 78 -0.21 -0.32 -9.58
CA GLN A 78 0.56 0.14 -8.41
C GLN A 78 0.03 -0.53 -7.15
N ASP A 79 0.91 -0.80 -6.17
CA ASP A 79 0.51 -1.44 -4.91
C ASP A 79 -0.07 -0.41 -3.93
N LEU A 80 -1.40 -0.24 -4.02
CA LEU A 80 -2.15 0.64 -3.13
C LEU A 80 -1.95 0.30 -1.65
N ASN A 81 -1.85 -0.98 -1.30
CA ASN A 81 -1.66 -1.40 0.08
C ASN A 81 -0.28 -0.98 0.62
N ALA A 82 0.78 -1.10 -0.19
CA ALA A 82 2.11 -0.62 0.18
C ALA A 82 2.12 0.91 0.35
N ALA A 83 1.50 1.66 -0.57
CA ALA A 83 1.35 3.11 -0.44
C ALA A 83 0.57 3.48 0.82
N ALA A 84 -0.51 2.76 1.12
CA ALA A 84 -1.42 3.02 2.23
C ALA A 84 -0.78 2.76 3.60
N TYR A 85 -0.01 1.69 3.75
CA TYR A 85 0.56 1.30 5.05
C TYR A 85 2.02 1.70 5.20
N ILE A 86 2.89 1.31 4.28
CA ILE A 86 4.31 1.66 4.35
C ILE A 86 4.48 3.13 3.99
N GLY A 87 3.89 3.56 2.89
CA GLY A 87 4.05 4.91 2.36
C GLY A 87 3.50 5.98 3.32
N VAL A 88 2.26 5.82 3.78
CA VAL A 88 1.66 6.76 4.76
C VAL A 88 2.40 6.70 6.09
N GLY A 89 2.82 5.51 6.56
CA GLY A 89 3.62 5.38 7.79
C GLY A 89 4.95 6.14 7.71
N LEU A 90 5.70 5.97 6.62
CA LEU A 90 6.91 6.75 6.36
C LEU A 90 6.61 8.24 6.23
N GLY A 91 5.50 8.59 5.57
CA GLY A 91 5.04 9.97 5.43
C GLY A 91 4.78 10.65 6.77
N VAL A 92 4.10 9.97 7.71
CA VAL A 92 3.87 10.50 9.08
C VAL A 92 5.21 10.72 9.79
N MET A 93 6.17 9.79 9.65
CA MET A 93 7.51 9.96 10.22
C MET A 93 8.26 11.14 9.58
N ALA A 94 8.16 11.29 8.25
CA ALA A 94 8.79 12.37 7.51
C ALA A 94 8.25 13.75 7.92
N VAL A 95 6.93 13.91 8.05
CA VAL A 95 6.31 15.15 8.50
C VAL A 95 6.75 15.49 9.93
N LYS A 96 6.82 14.49 10.82
CA LYS A 96 7.36 14.69 12.17
C LYS A 96 8.86 15.06 12.19
N ALA A 97 9.60 14.72 11.16
CA ALA A 97 10.99 15.13 10.95
C ALA A 97 11.11 16.44 10.15
N SER A 98 10.04 17.24 10.09
CA SER A 98 9.96 18.56 9.45
C SER A 98 9.90 18.53 7.91
N ALA A 99 9.57 17.40 7.28
CA ALA A 99 9.23 17.37 5.87
C ALA A 99 7.85 17.98 5.61
N SER A 100 7.62 18.52 4.41
CA SER A 100 6.30 18.98 4.00
C SER A 100 5.34 17.81 3.75
N VAL A 101 4.04 18.05 3.91
CA VAL A 101 2.99 17.06 3.62
C VAL A 101 3.08 16.61 2.17
N GLU A 102 3.33 17.50 1.24
CA GLU A 102 3.44 17.23 -0.19
C GLU A 102 4.61 16.28 -0.47
N SER A 103 5.78 16.51 0.13
CA SER A 103 6.92 15.59 -0.03
C SER A 103 6.62 14.21 0.57
N ALA A 104 5.89 14.15 1.67
CA ALA A 104 5.42 12.89 2.25
C ALA A 104 4.44 12.14 1.33
N VAL A 105 3.56 12.85 0.62
CA VAL A 105 2.68 12.24 -0.41
C VAL A 105 3.49 11.69 -1.58
N ALA A 106 4.52 12.41 -2.03
CA ALA A 106 5.43 11.92 -3.08
C ALA A 106 6.15 10.61 -2.65
N ILE A 107 6.65 10.57 -1.41
CA ILE A 107 7.27 9.37 -0.83
C ILE A 107 6.27 8.20 -0.79
N ALA A 108 5.06 8.44 -0.30
CA ALA A 108 4.03 7.40 -0.22
C ALA A 108 3.68 6.82 -1.59
N THR A 109 3.58 7.69 -2.61
CA THR A 109 3.29 7.27 -3.99
C THR A 109 4.45 6.46 -4.59
N ALA A 110 5.70 6.87 -4.35
CA ALA A 110 6.89 6.13 -4.77
C ALA A 110 6.95 4.74 -4.14
N VAL A 111 6.60 4.62 -2.86
CA VAL A 111 6.49 3.33 -2.16
C VAL A 111 5.45 2.42 -2.82
N GLY A 112 4.31 2.95 -3.25
CA GLY A 112 3.30 2.19 -3.98
C GLY A 112 3.81 1.65 -5.32
N ALA A 113 4.61 2.45 -6.05
CA ALA A 113 5.23 2.02 -7.29
C ALA A 113 6.27 0.90 -7.05
N ILE A 114 7.14 1.05 -6.05
CA ILE A 114 8.12 0.04 -5.65
C ILE A 114 7.42 -1.23 -5.13
N GLY A 115 6.36 -1.07 -4.35
CA GLY A 115 5.55 -2.16 -3.81
C GLY A 115 5.01 -3.08 -4.89
N THR A 116 4.77 -2.58 -6.10
CA THR A 116 4.32 -3.37 -7.25
C THR A 116 5.31 -4.47 -7.62
N ILE A 117 6.60 -4.22 -7.49
CA ILE A 117 7.65 -5.21 -7.76
C ILE A 117 7.51 -6.38 -6.77
N PHE A 118 7.34 -6.09 -5.48
CA PHE A 118 7.12 -7.10 -4.45
C PHE A 118 5.80 -7.85 -4.65
N HIS A 119 4.74 -7.14 -5.03
CA HIS A 119 3.46 -7.75 -5.34
C HIS A 119 3.55 -8.73 -6.52
N ASN A 120 4.19 -8.34 -7.62
CA ASN A 120 4.39 -9.21 -8.77
C ASN A 120 5.22 -10.45 -8.43
N PHE A 121 6.27 -10.29 -7.62
CA PHE A 121 7.08 -11.41 -7.14
C PHE A 121 6.26 -12.38 -6.26
N MET A 122 5.41 -11.85 -5.40
CA MET A 122 4.47 -12.65 -4.62
C MET A 122 3.51 -13.43 -5.52
N MET A 123 2.96 -12.81 -6.57
CA MET A 123 2.07 -13.48 -7.54
C MET A 123 2.78 -14.59 -8.30
N MET A 124 4.05 -14.40 -8.68
CA MET A 124 4.87 -15.46 -9.27
C MET A 124 5.06 -16.64 -8.31
N THR A 125 5.31 -16.37 -7.04
CA THR A 125 5.48 -17.41 -6.02
C THR A 125 4.16 -18.14 -5.75
N ASN A 126 3.01 -17.46 -5.86
CA ASN A 126 1.70 -18.09 -5.75
C ASN A 126 1.42 -19.13 -6.85
N SER A 127 1.98 -18.98 -8.04
CA SER A 127 1.83 -19.97 -9.11
C SER A 127 2.37 -21.34 -8.73
N PHE A 128 3.41 -21.38 -7.91
CA PHE A 128 3.97 -22.62 -7.37
C PHE A 128 3.00 -23.37 -6.45
N TRP A 129 2.26 -22.65 -5.62
CA TRP A 129 1.22 -23.23 -4.77
C TRP A 129 0.06 -23.78 -5.58
N ASN A 130 -0.36 -23.07 -6.65
CA ASN A 130 -1.41 -23.54 -7.55
C ASN A 130 -1.02 -24.85 -8.25
N ALA A 131 0.21 -24.96 -8.74
CA ALA A 131 0.69 -26.19 -9.36
C ALA A 131 0.67 -27.39 -8.38
N ARG A 132 1.06 -27.16 -7.13
CA ARG A 132 1.00 -28.20 -6.08
C ARG A 132 -0.43 -28.55 -5.69
N ALA A 133 -1.33 -27.58 -5.64
CA ALA A 133 -2.74 -27.84 -5.35
C ALA A 133 -3.40 -28.70 -6.43
N ILE A 134 -3.11 -28.41 -7.72
CA ILE A 134 -3.59 -29.23 -8.85
C ILE A 134 -3.10 -30.68 -8.72
N LYS A 135 -1.79 -30.85 -8.49
CA LYS A 135 -1.22 -32.20 -8.32
C LYS A 135 -1.82 -32.97 -7.14
N ALA A 136 -2.05 -32.29 -6.01
CA ALA A 136 -2.71 -32.90 -4.86
C ALA A 136 -4.15 -33.33 -5.17
N ALA A 137 -4.88 -32.49 -5.94
CA ALA A 137 -6.24 -32.81 -6.42
C ALA A 137 -6.25 -34.06 -7.32
N GLU A 138 -5.32 -34.16 -8.28
CA GLU A 138 -5.18 -35.31 -9.17
C GLU A 138 -4.88 -36.61 -8.42
N GLN A 139 -4.17 -36.54 -7.30
CA GLN A 139 -3.81 -37.67 -6.45
C GLN A 139 -4.89 -38.01 -5.40
N GLY A 140 -5.97 -37.23 -5.30
CA GLY A 140 -7.00 -37.38 -4.27
C GLY A 140 -6.51 -37.04 -2.84
N ASP A 141 -5.39 -36.31 -2.73
CA ASP A 141 -4.86 -35.85 -1.45
C ASP A 141 -5.56 -34.56 -1.00
N TYR A 142 -6.69 -34.71 -0.32
CA TYR A 142 -7.47 -33.58 0.18
C TYR A 142 -6.76 -32.73 1.23
N LYS A 143 -5.85 -33.32 2.02
CA LYS A 143 -5.06 -32.56 3.01
C LYS A 143 -4.00 -31.71 2.32
N GLY A 144 -3.28 -32.29 1.37
CA GLY A 144 -2.32 -31.58 0.54
C GLY A 144 -2.99 -30.50 -0.30
N LEU A 145 -4.18 -30.76 -0.84
CA LEU A 145 -4.99 -29.77 -1.54
C LEU A 145 -5.34 -28.58 -0.64
N ALA A 146 -5.91 -28.84 0.54
CA ALA A 146 -6.28 -27.78 1.49
C ALA A 146 -5.07 -26.95 1.93
N PHE A 147 -3.94 -27.57 2.20
CA PHE A 147 -2.71 -26.87 2.56
C PHE A 147 -2.19 -25.99 1.44
N ASN A 148 -2.06 -26.53 0.23
CA ASN A 148 -1.48 -25.80 -0.91
C ASN A 148 -2.44 -24.76 -1.51
N HIS A 149 -3.76 -24.93 -1.34
CA HIS A 149 -4.74 -23.97 -1.85
C HIS A 149 -5.00 -22.83 -0.87
N TRP A 150 -4.94 -23.08 0.42
CA TRP A 150 -5.34 -22.09 1.43
C TRP A 150 -4.22 -21.70 2.38
N VAL A 151 -3.65 -22.65 3.14
CA VAL A 151 -2.71 -22.33 4.22
C VAL A 151 -1.39 -21.78 3.70
N GLY A 152 -0.78 -22.45 2.72
CA GLY A 152 0.51 -22.04 2.14
C GLY A 152 0.47 -20.64 1.52
N PRO A 153 -0.48 -20.34 0.60
CA PRO A 153 -0.64 -19.03 0.03
C PRO A 153 -0.89 -17.93 1.06
N GLN A 154 -1.70 -18.20 2.10
CA GLN A 154 -1.97 -17.19 3.14
C GLN A 154 -0.75 -16.90 4.03
N LEU A 155 0.03 -17.93 4.36
CA LEU A 155 1.28 -17.74 5.09
C LEU A 155 2.28 -16.93 4.27
N LEU A 156 2.40 -17.23 2.98
CA LEU A 156 3.23 -16.44 2.06
C LEU A 156 2.77 -14.99 2.01
N GLN A 157 1.47 -14.75 1.83
CA GLN A 157 0.87 -13.42 1.82
C GLN A 157 1.16 -12.65 3.12
N PHE A 158 1.02 -13.32 4.27
CA PHE A 158 1.35 -12.74 5.56
C PHE A 158 2.82 -12.30 5.61
N CYS A 159 3.75 -13.17 5.22
CA CYS A 159 5.17 -12.83 5.19
C CYS A 159 5.47 -11.67 4.24
N TYR A 160 4.89 -11.65 3.05
CA TYR A 160 5.12 -10.58 2.07
C TYR A 160 4.52 -9.23 2.45
N ARG A 161 3.53 -9.18 3.33
CA ARG A 161 2.93 -7.94 3.81
C ARG A 161 3.51 -7.48 5.14
N VAL A 162 3.64 -8.37 6.10
CA VAL A 162 4.08 -8.01 7.45
C VAL A 162 5.58 -7.72 7.50
N ILE A 163 6.40 -8.62 6.93
CA ILE A 163 7.86 -8.49 7.05
C ILE A 163 8.38 -7.19 6.42
N PRO A 164 8.06 -6.84 5.14
CA PRO A 164 8.51 -5.59 4.57
C PRO A 164 7.96 -4.37 5.29
N THR A 165 6.68 -4.41 5.72
CA THR A 165 6.07 -3.30 6.45
C THR A 165 6.81 -3.04 7.76
N VAL A 166 7.04 -4.09 8.56
CA VAL A 166 7.79 -3.98 9.82
C VAL A 166 9.23 -3.55 9.56
N ALA A 167 9.90 -4.17 8.60
CA ALA A 167 11.30 -3.85 8.28
C ALA A 167 11.45 -2.38 7.87
N VAL A 168 10.62 -1.91 6.94
CA VAL A 168 10.72 -0.54 6.44
C VAL A 168 10.32 0.48 7.50
N LEU A 169 9.27 0.24 8.27
CA LEU A 169 8.82 1.20 9.28
C LEU A 169 9.73 1.20 10.52
N TYR A 170 10.21 0.06 10.96
CA TYR A 170 11.03 -0.03 12.17
C TYR A 170 12.51 0.24 11.91
N LEU A 171 13.09 -0.36 10.85
CA LEU A 171 14.49 -0.17 10.51
C LEU A 171 14.72 1.11 9.69
N GLY A 172 13.75 1.46 8.84
CA GLY A 172 13.82 2.63 7.96
C GLY A 172 13.55 3.96 8.64
N GLN A 173 13.09 3.99 9.90
CA GLN A 173 12.79 5.24 10.60
C GLN A 173 14.02 6.13 10.77
N ASN A 174 15.17 5.57 11.09
CA ASN A 174 16.42 6.33 11.19
C ASN A 174 16.89 6.77 9.81
N LEU A 175 16.83 5.87 8.83
CA LEU A 175 17.20 6.18 7.44
C LEU A 175 16.33 7.30 6.86
N ALA A 176 15.02 7.31 7.12
CA ALA A 176 14.13 8.37 6.67
C ALA A 176 14.49 9.73 7.29
N THR A 177 14.77 9.77 8.59
CA THR A 177 15.22 10.99 9.26
C THR A 177 16.58 11.48 8.78
N ASP A 178 17.52 10.55 8.54
CA ASP A 178 18.85 10.88 8.05
C ASP A 178 18.81 11.40 6.61
N ILE A 179 18.00 10.81 5.74
CA ILE A 179 17.80 11.29 4.37
C ILE A 179 17.20 12.70 4.37
N ILE A 180 16.18 12.96 5.20
CA ILE A 180 15.58 14.29 5.31
C ILE A 180 16.60 15.30 5.86
N ALA A 181 17.44 14.91 6.81
CA ALA A 181 18.51 15.76 7.33
C ALA A 181 19.59 16.07 6.29
N MET A 182 19.88 15.13 5.37
CA MET A 182 20.81 15.34 4.24
C MET A 182 20.27 16.31 3.18
N PHE A 183 18.94 16.44 3.06
CA PHE A 183 18.32 17.33 2.10
C PHE A 183 17.56 18.47 2.82
N PRO A 184 18.23 19.62 3.09
CA PRO A 184 17.58 20.77 3.70
C PRO A 184 16.29 21.15 2.97
N VAL A 185 15.32 21.74 3.68
CA VAL A 185 14.00 22.12 3.13
C VAL A 185 14.15 22.97 1.86
N ASP A 186 15.17 23.79 1.78
CA ASP A 186 15.46 24.66 0.63
C ASP A 186 16.24 23.97 -0.50
N SER A 187 16.57 22.68 -0.35
CA SER A 187 17.29 21.95 -1.40
C SER A 187 16.43 21.78 -2.65
N PHE A 188 17.08 21.66 -3.81
CA PHE A 188 16.38 21.37 -5.06
C PHE A 188 15.55 20.10 -4.97
N VAL A 189 16.09 19.05 -4.30
CA VAL A 189 15.41 17.75 -4.14
C VAL A 189 14.12 17.89 -3.34
N MET A 190 14.16 18.59 -2.19
CA MET A 190 12.96 18.80 -1.36
C MET A 190 11.92 19.66 -2.07
N ARG A 191 12.34 20.71 -2.77
CA ARG A 191 11.42 21.53 -3.58
C ARG A 191 10.78 20.72 -4.71
N ALA A 192 11.54 19.87 -5.37
CA ALA A 192 11.02 18.99 -6.43
C ALA A 192 10.02 17.96 -5.87
N LEU A 193 10.31 17.34 -4.71
CA LEU A 193 9.39 16.42 -4.03
C LEU A 193 8.11 17.12 -3.57
N THR A 194 8.21 18.32 -3.03
CA THR A 194 7.05 19.12 -2.62
C THR A 194 6.18 19.48 -3.83
N ALA A 195 6.79 19.94 -4.91
CA ALA A 195 6.07 20.26 -6.14
C ALA A 195 5.38 19.00 -6.73
N LEU A 196 6.11 17.89 -6.81
CA LEU A 196 5.59 16.62 -7.29
C LEU A 196 4.41 16.16 -6.44
N GLY A 197 4.57 16.10 -5.12
CA GLY A 197 3.52 15.64 -4.20
C GLY A 197 2.27 16.50 -4.24
N GLY A 198 2.42 17.83 -4.38
CA GLY A 198 1.30 18.75 -4.55
C GLY A 198 0.53 18.56 -5.88
N MET A 199 1.21 18.10 -6.94
CA MET A 199 0.58 17.82 -8.23
C MET A 199 -0.09 16.43 -8.31
N LEU A 200 0.39 15.44 -7.57
CA LEU A 200 -0.10 14.04 -7.64
C LEU A 200 -1.61 13.92 -7.43
N PRO A 201 -2.25 14.55 -6.44
CA PRO A 201 -3.70 14.48 -6.28
C PRO A 201 -4.46 15.02 -7.50
N ALA A 202 -4.00 16.11 -8.10
CA ALA A 202 -4.61 16.66 -9.31
C ALA A 202 -4.50 15.71 -10.50
N VAL A 203 -3.36 15.02 -10.64
CA VAL A 203 -3.18 13.96 -11.65
C VAL A 203 -4.16 12.80 -11.41
N GLY A 204 -4.36 12.36 -10.16
CA GLY A 204 -5.34 11.34 -9.82
C GLY A 204 -6.76 11.71 -10.24
N VAL A 205 -7.19 12.94 -9.95
CA VAL A 205 -8.49 13.48 -10.39
C VAL A 205 -8.59 13.55 -11.92
N ALA A 206 -7.55 14.03 -12.60
CA ALA A 206 -7.52 14.11 -14.07
C ALA A 206 -7.66 12.72 -14.72
N ILE A 207 -7.01 11.69 -14.19
CA ILE A 207 -7.16 10.30 -14.66
C ILE A 207 -8.59 9.81 -14.45
N LEU A 208 -9.20 10.07 -13.30
CA LEU A 208 -10.59 9.72 -13.02
C LEU A 208 -11.56 10.39 -14.02
N LEU A 209 -11.41 11.69 -14.24
CA LEU A 209 -12.23 12.42 -15.20
C LEU A 209 -12.09 11.87 -16.62
N LYS A 210 -10.86 11.53 -17.04
CA LYS A 210 -10.61 10.89 -18.34
C LYS A 210 -11.33 9.54 -18.48
N GLN A 211 -11.33 8.72 -17.43
CA GLN A 211 -12.03 7.42 -17.43
C GLN A 211 -13.55 7.59 -17.56
N VAL A 212 -14.14 8.51 -16.78
CA VAL A 212 -15.58 8.81 -16.82
C VAL A 212 -15.98 9.36 -18.19
N THR A 213 -15.22 10.28 -18.74
CA THR A 213 -15.50 10.89 -20.05
C THR A 213 -15.41 9.84 -21.17
N LYS A 214 -14.40 8.98 -21.15
CA LYS A 214 -14.26 7.92 -22.16
C LYS A 214 -15.46 6.96 -22.14
N LYS A 215 -15.89 6.54 -20.95
CA LYS A 215 -17.04 5.65 -20.79
C LYS A 215 -18.34 6.28 -21.33
N ASN A 216 -18.54 7.57 -21.06
CA ASN A 216 -19.73 8.27 -21.57
C ASN A 216 -19.72 8.39 -23.11
N ILE A 217 -18.58 8.60 -23.73
CA ILE A 217 -18.45 8.64 -25.20
C ILE A 217 -18.75 7.25 -25.82
N GLU A 218 -18.37 6.17 -25.19
CA GLU A 218 -18.67 4.81 -25.66
C GLU A 218 -20.15 4.47 -25.55
N ILE A 219 -20.86 4.93 -24.50
CA ILE A 219 -22.31 4.75 -24.32
C ILE A 219 -23.12 5.53 -25.36
N VAL A 220 -22.67 6.72 -25.77
CA VAL A 220 -23.36 7.56 -26.75
C VAL A 220 -23.17 7.04 -28.20
N ARG A 221 -22.24 6.13 -28.44
CA ARG A 221 -21.99 5.52 -29.76
C ARG A 221 -22.81 4.27 -30.07
N PHE A 222 -23.62 3.77 -29.13
CA PHE A 222 -24.63 2.72 -29.29
C PHE A 222 -26.02 3.32 -29.28
#